data_f6718c689488eca52083ba4f76a8758c
#
_entry.id   f6718c689488eca52083ba4f76a8758c
#
_cell.length_a   1.000
_cell.length_b   1.000
_cell.length_c   1.000
_cell.angle_alpha   90.00
_cell.angle_beta   90.00
_cell.angle_gamma   90.00
#
_symmetry.space_group_name_H-M   'P 1'
#
loop_
_entity.id
_entity.type
_entity.pdbx_description
1 polymer ?
#
loop_
_entity_poly.entity_id
_entity_poly.type
_entity_poly.pdbx_seq_one_letter_code
_entity_poly.pdbx_strand_id
1 'polypeptide(L)'
;MPANLHNRPENIAPQVEEILAQSKDRRVFVAYADCGTGGHLDLVLAKYPNVERLPGAHCYEFFAGNRQFMAAHDEEPGTFYLTDFLAKHFEALVWQGLGLDKHPELRDVYFGNYRRVVLFSQANNPEIVLAGETAAQKLGLEFEHRHVGLDNFAKSVPVEFLRSTDKR
;
A
#
# COMPACT_ATOMS: atom_id res chain seq x y z
N MET A 1 6.88 -11.28 -0.98
CA MET A 1 6.94 -10.69 -2.34
C MET A 1 7.86 -9.48 -2.32
N PRO A 2 8.59 -9.18 -3.40
CA PRO A 2 9.52 -8.05 -3.45
C PRO A 2 8.81 -6.69 -3.34
N ALA A 3 9.45 -5.71 -2.68
CA ALA A 3 8.89 -4.37 -2.46
C ALA A 3 8.67 -3.58 -3.77
N ASN A 4 9.50 -3.85 -4.78
CA ASN A 4 9.41 -3.18 -6.09
C ASN A 4 8.13 -3.45 -6.88
N LEU A 5 7.33 -4.45 -6.47
CA LEU A 5 6.00 -4.68 -7.05
C LEU A 5 5.04 -3.50 -6.82
N HIS A 6 5.31 -2.68 -5.81
CA HIS A 6 4.55 -1.44 -5.60
C HIS A 6 4.58 -0.51 -6.82
N ASN A 7 5.72 -0.47 -7.53
CA ASN A 7 5.91 0.35 -8.74
C ASN A 7 5.69 -0.41 -10.05
N ARG A 8 5.35 -1.70 -9.97
CA ARG A 8 5.19 -2.60 -11.11
C ARG A 8 3.95 -3.47 -10.92
N PRO A 9 2.75 -2.87 -10.85
CA PRO A 9 1.50 -3.59 -10.57
C PRO A 9 1.21 -4.68 -11.58
N GLU A 10 1.67 -4.53 -12.82
CA GLU A 10 1.58 -5.56 -13.86
C GLU A 10 2.25 -6.89 -13.48
N ASN A 11 3.21 -6.87 -12.56
CA ASN A 11 3.92 -8.06 -12.10
C ASN A 11 3.29 -8.68 -10.84
N ILE A 12 2.29 -8.05 -10.21
CA ILE A 12 1.65 -8.58 -8.98
C ILE A 12 0.92 -9.88 -9.30
N ALA A 13 0.02 -9.87 -10.27
CA ALA A 13 -0.79 -11.02 -10.62
C ALA A 13 0.03 -12.25 -11.03
N PRO A 14 1.05 -12.14 -11.92
CA PRO A 14 1.93 -13.27 -12.27
C PRO A 14 2.69 -13.84 -11.06
N GLN A 15 3.22 -13.00 -10.18
CA GLN A 15 3.97 -13.48 -9.00
C GLN A 15 3.05 -14.13 -7.96
N VAL A 16 1.83 -13.61 -7.79
CA VAL A 16 0.82 -14.26 -6.95
C VAL A 16 0.46 -15.62 -7.52
N GLU A 17 0.24 -15.74 -8.83
CA GLU A 17 -0.09 -17.00 -9.48
C GLU A 17 1.01 -18.06 -9.28
N GLU A 18 2.28 -17.68 -9.39
CA GLU A 18 3.42 -18.58 -9.14
C GLU A 18 3.42 -19.13 -7.71
N ILE A 19 3.13 -18.29 -6.71
CA ILE A 19 3.05 -18.70 -5.30
C ILE A 19 1.83 -19.62 -5.08
N LEU A 20 0.69 -19.28 -5.68
CA LEU A 20 -0.54 -20.07 -5.56
C LEU A 20 -0.42 -21.45 -6.20
N ALA A 21 0.28 -21.56 -7.32
CA ALA A 21 0.56 -22.84 -7.98
C ALA A 21 1.29 -23.84 -7.07
N GLN A 22 2.08 -23.34 -6.11
CA GLN A 22 2.79 -24.14 -5.11
C GLN A 22 1.95 -24.43 -3.86
N SER A 23 0.77 -23.82 -3.72
CA SER A 23 -0.07 -23.84 -2.51
C SER A 23 -1.41 -24.54 -2.72
N LYS A 24 -1.49 -25.49 -3.65
CA LYS A 24 -2.72 -26.06 -4.26
C LYS A 24 -3.84 -26.50 -3.31
N ASP A 25 -3.52 -26.98 -2.11
CA ASP A 25 -4.51 -27.52 -1.16
C ASP A 25 -4.66 -26.67 0.11
N ARG A 26 -4.11 -25.46 0.11
CA ARG A 26 -4.15 -24.57 1.26
C ARG A 26 -5.14 -23.44 1.04
N ARG A 27 -5.85 -23.04 2.09
CA ARG A 27 -6.49 -21.71 2.09
C ARG A 27 -5.41 -20.65 2.14
N VAL A 28 -5.47 -19.71 1.21
CA VAL A 28 -4.51 -18.63 1.09
C VAL A 28 -5.24 -17.30 1.16
N PHE A 29 -4.74 -16.39 1.99
CA PHE A 29 -5.17 -15.01 2.00
C PHE A 29 -4.09 -14.14 1.37
N VAL A 30 -4.45 -13.46 0.29
CA VAL A 30 -3.58 -12.54 -0.42
C VAL A 30 -3.75 -11.14 0.16
N ALA A 31 -2.76 -10.68 0.93
CA ALA A 31 -2.77 -9.37 1.58
C ALA A 31 -2.46 -8.23 0.58
N TYR A 32 -3.11 -8.26 -0.58
CA TYR A 32 -3.12 -7.21 -1.58
C TYR A 32 -4.55 -6.80 -1.89
N ALA A 33 -4.80 -5.50 -2.00
CA ALA A 33 -5.96 -4.96 -2.72
C ALA A 33 -5.70 -5.07 -4.23
N ASP A 34 -6.51 -4.45 -5.09
CA ASP A 34 -6.20 -4.43 -6.53
C ASP A 34 -4.84 -3.76 -6.81
N CYS A 35 -4.51 -2.69 -6.08
CA CYS A 35 -3.20 -2.01 -6.11
C CYS A 35 -2.71 -1.67 -7.53
N GLY A 36 -3.63 -1.32 -8.43
CA GLY A 36 -3.32 -0.91 -9.80
C GLY A 36 -3.16 -2.06 -10.79
N THR A 37 -3.55 -3.30 -10.43
CA THR A 37 -3.54 -4.43 -11.37
C THR A 37 -4.65 -4.35 -12.43
N GLY A 38 -5.62 -3.43 -12.26
CA GLY A 38 -6.74 -3.28 -13.19
C GLY A 38 -7.63 -4.53 -13.27
N GLY A 39 -7.77 -5.28 -12.16
CA GLY A 39 -8.54 -6.51 -12.06
C GLY A 39 -7.78 -7.78 -12.50
N HIS A 40 -6.54 -7.68 -13.00
CA HIS A 40 -5.77 -8.86 -13.40
C HIS A 40 -5.51 -9.80 -12.22
N LEU A 41 -5.36 -9.26 -11.01
CA LEU A 41 -5.24 -10.07 -9.80
C LEU A 41 -6.50 -10.92 -9.59
N ASP A 42 -7.69 -10.33 -9.72
CA ASP A 42 -8.96 -11.06 -9.58
C ASP A 42 -9.12 -12.16 -10.61
N LEU A 43 -8.68 -11.93 -11.85
CA LEU A 43 -8.70 -12.97 -12.89
C LEU A 43 -7.80 -14.17 -12.55
N VAL A 44 -6.65 -13.92 -11.92
CA VAL A 44 -5.78 -14.99 -11.41
C VAL A 44 -6.45 -15.72 -10.26
N LEU A 45 -6.95 -14.99 -9.25
CA LEU A 45 -7.54 -15.59 -8.05
C LEU A 45 -8.79 -16.43 -8.35
N ALA A 46 -9.56 -16.06 -9.38
CA ALA A 46 -10.74 -16.83 -9.81
C ALA A 46 -10.42 -18.29 -10.22
N LYS A 47 -9.15 -18.61 -10.52
CA LYS A 47 -8.70 -19.97 -10.82
C LYS A 47 -8.49 -20.83 -9.56
N TYR A 48 -8.50 -20.21 -8.37
CA TYR A 48 -8.15 -20.82 -7.09
C TYR A 48 -9.29 -20.67 -6.08
N PRO A 49 -10.19 -21.65 -5.92
CA PRO A 49 -11.42 -21.53 -5.13
C PRO A 49 -11.16 -21.32 -3.63
N ASN A 50 -9.96 -21.65 -3.14
CA ASN A 50 -9.57 -21.53 -1.72
C ASN A 50 -8.75 -20.27 -1.43
N VAL A 51 -8.78 -19.28 -2.32
CA VAL A 51 -8.00 -18.06 -2.20
C VAL A 51 -8.91 -16.84 -2.05
N GLU A 52 -8.59 -16.03 -1.09
CA GLU A 52 -9.26 -14.74 -0.84
C GLU A 52 -8.22 -13.62 -0.82
N ARG A 53 -8.61 -12.39 -1.16
CA ARG A 53 -7.74 -11.22 -1.06
C ARG A 53 -8.36 -10.11 -0.22
N LEU A 54 -7.53 -9.12 0.14
CA LEU A 54 -8.03 -7.86 0.68
C LEU A 54 -8.97 -7.18 -0.33
N PRO A 55 -10.16 -6.75 0.11
CA PRO A 55 -11.08 -6.01 -0.75
C PRO A 55 -10.55 -4.60 -1.06
N GLY A 56 -11.14 -3.92 -2.03
CA GLY A 56 -10.84 -2.53 -2.38
C GLY A 56 -9.83 -2.35 -3.50
N ALA A 57 -9.70 -1.10 -3.93
CA ALA A 57 -8.81 -0.70 -5.02
C ALA A 57 -7.38 -0.46 -4.53
N HIS A 58 -7.22 0.07 -3.32
CA HIS A 58 -5.92 0.46 -2.76
C HIS A 58 -5.74 -0.01 -1.33
N CYS A 59 -4.48 -0.34 -0.98
CA CYS A 59 -4.14 -0.73 0.39
C CYS A 59 -4.42 0.37 1.43
N TYR A 60 -4.44 1.63 1.05
CA TYR A 60 -4.79 2.74 1.95
C TYR A 60 -6.19 2.63 2.53
N GLU A 61 -7.15 2.09 1.77
CA GLU A 61 -8.54 1.96 2.17
C GLU A 61 -8.73 1.08 3.41
N PHE A 62 -7.99 -0.01 3.53
CA PHE A 62 -8.12 -0.88 4.70
C PHE A 62 -7.22 -0.48 5.86
N PHE A 63 -6.12 0.25 5.63
CA PHE A 63 -5.37 0.83 6.75
C PHE A 63 -6.12 1.99 7.40
N ALA A 64 -6.55 2.97 6.62
CA ALA A 64 -7.29 4.12 7.12
C ALA A 64 -8.77 3.79 7.45
N GLY A 65 -9.33 2.73 6.86
CA GLY A 65 -10.76 2.51 6.74
C GLY A 65 -11.34 3.30 5.56
N ASN A 66 -12.14 2.63 4.74
CA ASN A 66 -12.67 3.21 3.50
C ASN A 66 -13.28 4.61 3.71
N ARG A 67 -14.13 4.79 4.74
CA ARG A 67 -14.78 6.08 5.02
C ARG A 67 -13.77 7.19 5.34
N GLN A 68 -12.74 6.90 6.14
CA GLN A 68 -11.74 7.90 6.51
C GLN A 68 -10.83 8.24 5.32
N PHE A 69 -10.48 7.23 4.51
CA PHE A 69 -9.71 7.42 3.30
C PHE A 69 -10.47 8.29 2.28
N MET A 70 -11.73 7.95 1.99
CA MET A 70 -12.56 8.72 1.06
C MET A 70 -12.77 10.15 1.54
N ALA A 71 -13.05 10.36 2.83
CA ALA A 71 -13.20 11.70 3.38
C ALA A 71 -11.91 12.54 3.23
N ALA A 72 -10.74 11.94 3.45
CA ALA A 72 -9.46 12.63 3.26
C ALA A 72 -9.17 12.96 1.78
N HIS A 73 -9.59 12.08 0.88
CA HIS A 73 -9.45 12.28 -0.56
C HIS A 73 -10.39 13.36 -1.08
N ASP A 74 -11.64 13.39 -0.61
CA ASP A 74 -12.62 14.40 -0.98
C ASP A 74 -12.25 15.79 -0.43
N GLU A 75 -11.62 15.84 0.76
CA GLU A 75 -11.13 17.07 1.38
C GLU A 75 -10.03 17.74 0.54
N GLU A 76 -9.05 16.97 0.07
CA GLU A 76 -7.94 17.44 -0.76
C GLU A 76 -7.49 16.34 -1.73
N PRO A 77 -8.00 16.36 -2.97
CA PRO A 77 -7.61 15.40 -4.00
C PRO A 77 -6.11 15.41 -4.33
N GLY A 78 -5.45 16.58 -4.16
CA GLY A 78 -4.00 16.74 -4.30
C GLY A 78 -3.21 16.15 -3.13
N THR A 79 -3.57 14.96 -2.64
CA THR A 79 -2.92 14.29 -1.51
C THR A 79 -2.11 13.09 -1.96
N PHE A 80 -0.83 13.05 -1.61
CA PHE A 80 0.02 11.87 -1.74
C PHE A 80 0.01 11.08 -0.42
N TYR A 81 -0.35 9.82 -0.48
CA TYR A 81 -0.52 8.99 0.71
C TYR A 81 0.71 8.11 0.97
N LEU A 82 1.10 8.03 2.23
CA LEU A 82 2.12 7.13 2.74
C LEU A 82 1.53 6.19 3.80
N THR A 83 2.03 4.97 3.83
CA THR A 83 1.90 4.03 4.97
C THR A 83 3.25 3.89 5.65
N ASP A 84 3.33 3.22 6.81
CA ASP A 84 4.61 2.93 7.49
C ASP A 84 5.62 2.30 6.53
N PHE A 85 5.18 1.35 5.71
CA PHE A 85 6.02 0.69 4.73
C PHE A 85 6.56 1.65 3.68
N LEU A 86 5.69 2.47 3.09
CA LEU A 86 6.08 3.38 2.02
C LEU A 86 6.93 4.54 2.55
N ALA A 87 6.66 5.04 3.76
CA ALA A 87 7.48 6.06 4.41
C ALA A 87 8.91 5.53 4.67
N LYS A 88 9.02 4.31 5.22
CA LYS A 88 10.31 3.65 5.45
C LYS A 88 11.12 3.41 4.18
N HIS A 89 10.46 3.12 3.07
CA HIS A 89 11.08 2.77 1.79
C HIS A 89 10.95 3.87 0.74
N PHE A 90 10.61 5.10 1.15
CA PHE A 90 10.35 6.22 0.25
C PHE A 90 11.49 6.46 -0.74
N GLU A 91 12.71 6.45 -0.27
CA GLU A 91 13.89 6.70 -1.11
C GLU A 91 13.98 5.70 -2.27
N ALA A 92 13.85 4.42 -1.98
CA ALA A 92 13.99 3.37 -2.99
C ALA A 92 12.75 3.24 -3.90
N LEU A 93 11.54 3.33 -3.31
CA LEU A 93 10.30 3.05 -4.04
C LEU A 93 9.72 4.29 -4.74
N VAL A 94 9.89 5.48 -4.17
CA VAL A 94 9.34 6.70 -4.74
C VAL A 94 10.45 7.51 -5.41
N TRP A 95 11.45 7.94 -4.66
CA TRP A 95 12.45 8.87 -5.19
C TRP A 95 13.28 8.26 -6.32
N GLN A 96 13.93 7.13 -6.05
CA GLN A 96 14.71 6.41 -7.07
C GLN A 96 13.80 5.65 -8.06
N GLY A 97 12.69 5.10 -7.55
CA GLY A 97 11.74 4.37 -8.36
C GLY A 97 11.10 5.18 -9.49
N LEU A 98 10.95 6.49 -9.28
CA LEU A 98 10.49 7.46 -10.29
C LEU A 98 11.65 8.16 -11.02
N GLY A 99 12.90 7.83 -10.70
CA GLY A 99 14.10 8.40 -11.33
C GLY A 99 14.40 9.83 -10.88
N LEU A 100 13.83 10.30 -9.77
CA LEU A 100 14.02 11.67 -9.26
C LEU A 100 15.42 11.91 -8.70
N ASP A 101 16.17 10.86 -8.40
CA ASP A 101 17.57 10.91 -8.02
C ASP A 101 18.47 11.34 -9.19
N LYS A 102 18.09 11.00 -10.43
CA LYS A 102 18.81 11.32 -11.66
C LYS A 102 18.19 12.49 -12.41
N HIS A 103 16.89 12.67 -12.25
CA HIS A 103 16.07 13.64 -12.98
C HIS A 103 15.18 14.41 -11.99
N PRO A 104 15.77 15.30 -11.14
CA PRO A 104 15.00 16.04 -10.13
C PRO A 104 13.95 16.99 -10.73
N GLU A 105 14.11 17.39 -11.99
CA GLU A 105 13.14 18.17 -12.76
C GLU A 105 11.80 17.45 -12.95
N LEU A 106 11.80 16.11 -12.92
CA LEU A 106 10.57 15.32 -13.02
C LEU A 106 9.68 15.44 -11.76
N ARG A 107 10.23 15.94 -10.65
CA ARG A 107 9.43 16.15 -9.42
C ARG A 107 8.17 16.97 -9.71
N ASP A 108 8.29 18.07 -10.41
CA ASP A 108 7.16 18.97 -10.71
C ASP A 108 6.19 18.33 -11.72
N VAL A 109 6.69 17.44 -12.59
CA VAL A 109 5.84 16.68 -13.51
C VAL A 109 4.98 15.67 -12.74
N TYR A 110 5.56 14.94 -11.77
CA TYR A 110 4.83 13.92 -11.01
C TYR A 110 4.00 14.51 -9.87
N PHE A 111 4.55 15.53 -9.17
CA PHE A 111 3.98 16.02 -7.91
C PHE A 111 3.47 17.46 -7.98
N GLY A 112 3.53 18.13 -9.15
CA GLY A 112 3.10 19.52 -9.28
C GLY A 112 1.62 19.78 -8.99
N ASN A 113 0.78 18.77 -9.07
CA ASN A 113 -0.65 18.84 -8.71
C ASN A 113 -0.94 18.41 -7.26
N TYR A 114 0.08 17.93 -6.53
CA TYR A 114 -0.07 17.56 -5.12
C TYR A 114 0.19 18.78 -4.23
N ARG A 115 -0.47 18.82 -3.08
CA ARG A 115 -0.35 19.87 -2.09
C ARG A 115 0.19 19.35 -0.77
N ARG A 116 -0.20 18.13 -0.39
CA ARG A 116 0.20 17.54 0.88
C ARG A 116 0.57 16.06 0.74
N VAL A 117 1.35 15.61 1.71
CA VAL A 117 1.59 14.20 2.03
C VAL A 117 0.81 13.85 3.28
N VAL A 118 0.00 12.80 3.25
CA VAL A 118 -0.67 12.26 4.44
C VAL A 118 -0.06 10.89 4.76
N LEU A 119 0.55 10.78 5.94
CA LEU A 119 1.03 9.52 6.49
C LEU A 119 -0.08 8.85 7.30
N PHE A 120 -0.60 7.73 6.82
CA PHE A 120 -1.42 6.82 7.60
C PHE A 120 -0.53 5.83 8.35
N SER A 121 -0.20 6.11 9.62
CA SER A 121 0.68 5.23 10.40
C SER A 121 -0.10 4.12 11.10
N GLN A 122 0.42 2.90 11.01
CA GLN A 122 -0.10 1.74 11.70
C GLN A 122 0.54 1.57 13.08
N ALA A 123 1.83 1.85 13.19
CA ALA A 123 2.57 1.82 14.44
C ALA A 123 2.79 3.23 14.99
N ASN A 124 2.79 3.36 16.33
CA ASN A 124 3.18 4.61 16.97
C ASN A 124 4.71 4.69 17.07
N ASN A 125 5.37 4.86 15.91
CA ASN A 125 6.82 4.89 15.77
C ASN A 125 7.29 6.28 15.31
N PRO A 126 8.00 7.06 16.17
CA PRO A 126 8.50 8.38 15.80
C PRO A 126 9.43 8.41 14.58
N GLU A 127 10.20 7.33 14.35
CA GLU A 127 11.10 7.24 13.18
C GLU A 127 10.31 7.20 11.87
N ILE A 128 9.16 6.54 11.87
CA ILE A 128 8.27 6.47 10.70
C ILE A 128 7.63 7.83 10.44
N VAL A 129 7.23 8.55 11.49
CA VAL A 129 6.68 9.90 11.36
C VAL A 129 7.73 10.83 10.79
N LEU A 130 8.97 10.78 11.31
CA LEU A 130 10.09 11.57 10.79
C LEU A 130 10.42 11.23 9.33
N ALA A 131 10.36 9.95 8.96
CA ALA A 131 10.56 9.53 7.58
C ALA A 131 9.48 10.09 6.64
N GLY A 132 8.22 10.10 7.08
CA GLY A 132 7.10 10.70 6.33
C GLY A 132 7.26 12.21 6.17
N GLU A 133 7.65 12.91 7.23
CA GLU A 133 7.94 14.35 7.19
C GLU A 133 9.11 14.67 6.25
N THR A 134 10.18 13.88 6.31
CA THR A 134 11.34 14.02 5.42
C THR A 134 10.94 13.79 3.95
N ALA A 135 10.07 12.83 3.69
CA ALA A 135 9.54 12.58 2.36
C ALA A 135 8.73 13.78 1.84
N ALA A 136 7.86 14.36 2.68
CA ALA A 136 7.09 15.54 2.34
C ALA A 136 7.99 16.76 2.03
N GLN A 137 8.99 17.01 2.87
CA GLN A 137 9.98 18.07 2.65
C GLN A 137 10.72 17.89 1.32
N LYS A 138 11.14 16.64 1.01
CA LYS A 138 11.83 16.30 -0.23
C LYS A 138 10.97 16.52 -1.46
N LEU A 139 9.66 16.29 -1.35
CA LEU A 139 8.68 16.56 -2.39
C LEU A 139 8.26 18.03 -2.46
N GLY A 140 8.56 18.85 -1.44
CA GLY A 140 8.10 20.24 -1.35
C GLY A 140 6.61 20.37 -1.05
N LEU A 141 6.05 19.41 -0.30
CA LEU A 141 4.63 19.30 0.04
C LEU A 141 4.41 19.50 1.54
N GLU A 142 3.20 19.92 1.94
CA GLU A 142 2.79 19.94 3.34
C GLU A 142 2.75 18.53 3.92
N PHE A 143 2.98 18.40 5.22
CA PHE A 143 2.95 17.10 5.91
C PHE A 143 1.80 17.02 6.89
N GLU A 144 1.05 15.92 6.83
CA GLU A 144 0.02 15.60 7.80
C GLU A 144 0.20 14.15 8.27
N HIS A 145 0.13 13.93 9.59
CA HIS A 145 0.20 12.60 10.19
C HIS A 145 -1.15 12.20 10.77
N ARG A 146 -1.64 11.03 10.37
CA ARG A 146 -2.85 10.39 10.90
C ARG A 146 -2.52 8.99 11.42
N HIS A 147 -2.55 8.81 12.74
CA HIS A 147 -2.40 7.47 13.32
C HIS A 147 -3.71 6.68 13.14
N VAL A 148 -3.65 5.55 12.44
CA VAL A 148 -4.82 4.72 12.11
C VAL A 148 -4.80 3.36 12.81
N GLY A 149 -3.66 2.95 13.37
CA GLY A 149 -3.48 1.65 14.02
C GLY A 149 -3.65 0.47 13.07
N LEU A 150 -3.94 -0.70 13.64
CA LEU A 150 -4.15 -1.95 12.90
C LEU A 150 -5.59 -2.47 12.95
N ASP A 151 -6.50 -1.78 13.61
CA ASP A 151 -7.87 -2.28 13.83
C ASP A 151 -8.64 -2.48 12.52
N ASN A 152 -8.50 -1.56 11.56
CA ASN A 152 -9.15 -1.70 10.26
C ASN A 152 -8.55 -2.84 9.45
N PHE A 153 -7.23 -3.01 9.51
CA PHE A 153 -6.55 -4.14 8.91
C PHE A 153 -7.02 -5.46 9.51
N ALA A 154 -7.05 -5.57 10.84
CA ALA A 154 -7.51 -6.76 11.53
C ALA A 154 -8.95 -7.16 11.18
N LYS A 155 -9.84 -6.18 11.00
CA LYS A 155 -11.23 -6.41 10.54
C LYS A 155 -11.32 -6.87 9.09
N SER A 156 -10.33 -6.55 8.27
CA SER A 156 -10.29 -6.91 6.84
C SER A 156 -9.70 -8.29 6.59
N VAL A 157 -9.04 -8.89 7.59
CA VAL A 157 -8.47 -10.24 7.50
C VAL A 157 -9.48 -11.23 8.07
N PRO A 158 -9.87 -12.29 7.32
CA PRO A 158 -10.77 -13.32 7.85
C PRO A 158 -10.21 -13.96 9.13
N VAL A 159 -11.08 -14.19 10.11
CA VAL A 159 -10.71 -14.63 11.48
C VAL A 159 -9.92 -15.94 11.47
N GLU A 160 -10.18 -16.83 10.54
CA GLU A 160 -9.49 -18.10 10.36
C GLU A 160 -8.00 -17.94 10.02
N PHE A 161 -7.61 -16.87 9.35
CA PHE A 161 -6.20 -16.57 9.05
C PHE A 161 -5.50 -15.93 10.24
N LEU A 162 -6.21 -15.22 11.10
CA LEU A 162 -5.68 -14.62 12.33
C LEU A 162 -5.37 -15.69 13.41
N ARG A 163 -6.10 -16.81 13.41
CA ARG A 163 -5.94 -17.90 14.39
C ARG A 163 -4.85 -18.92 14.04
N SER A 164 -4.34 -18.94 12.83
CA SER A 164 -3.37 -19.95 12.39
C SER A 164 -1.94 -19.69 12.86
N THR A 165 -1.66 -18.57 13.53
CA THR A 165 -0.31 -18.22 14.03
C THR A 165 0.04 -18.82 15.40
N ASP A 166 -0.91 -19.54 16.04
CA ASP A 166 -0.74 -20.03 17.43
C ASP A 166 -0.29 -21.51 17.52
N LYS A 167 0.19 -22.09 16.42
CA LYS A 167 0.74 -23.45 16.39
C LYS A 167 2.08 -23.50 15.67
N ARG A 168 3.12 -23.02 16.35
CA ARG A 168 4.52 -23.46 16.17
C ARG A 168 5.22 -23.53 17.50
#